data_f83ca24efe15dd3a4adde28376dbc794
#
_entry.id   f83ca24efe15dd3a4adde28376dbc794
#
_cell.length_a   1.000
_cell.length_b   1.000
_cell.length_c   1.000
_cell.angle_alpha   90.00
_cell.angle_beta   90.00
_cell.angle_gamma   90.00
#
_symmetry.space_group_name_H-M   'P 1'
#
loop_
_entity.id
_entity.type
_entity.pdbx_description
1 polymer ?
#
loop_
_entity_poly.entity_id
_entity_poly.type
_entity_poly.pdbx_seq_one_letter_code
_entity_poly.pdbx_strand_id
1 'polypeptide(L)'
;MLVIGQDPAQHESIVRRILVGEAGRRLQGFLAKLGIPRSYVLINTFLYSVYGSVPVAARKHPGLIAYRHRWLDALFTGQQIEAVVTLGTLAAEAWELWKATPKGQETIVSVAPITHPTQPESSSKGDKTKLAAAIKAMLHNWNGGLQLLAPALRHPDQVTALVLYGETFQDGDRVPIPEGDLPAGLPAWMHEQDGWARRVGTDAHKQRANITITVPEGVLP
;
A
#
# COMPACT_ATOMS: atom_id res chain seq x y z
N MET A 1 2.29 5.09 12.83
CA MET A 1 2.89 4.04 11.95
C MET A 1 3.18 4.63 10.58
N LEU A 2 4.25 4.21 9.90
CA LEU A 2 4.54 4.56 8.50
C LEU A 2 4.32 3.35 7.60
N VAL A 3 3.60 3.56 6.48
CA VAL A 3 3.43 2.55 5.42
C VAL A 3 4.01 3.09 4.12
N ILE A 4 4.89 2.34 3.50
CA ILE A 4 5.54 2.70 2.24
C ILE A 4 5.01 1.80 1.12
N GLY A 5 4.28 2.40 0.19
CA GLY A 5 3.79 1.76 -1.04
C GLY A 5 4.77 1.90 -2.21
N GLN A 6 4.37 1.41 -3.38
CA GLN A 6 5.20 1.47 -4.58
C GLN A 6 4.97 2.76 -5.38
N ASP A 7 3.87 2.86 -6.06
CA ASP A 7 3.47 3.99 -6.91
C ASP A 7 1.95 4.06 -7.03
N PRO A 8 1.37 5.21 -7.38
CA PRO A 8 -0.07 5.30 -7.60
C PRO A 8 -0.46 4.57 -8.88
N ALA A 9 -1.44 3.67 -8.77
CA ALA A 9 -2.12 3.08 -9.92
C ALA A 9 -3.15 4.06 -10.52
N GLN A 10 -3.91 3.62 -11.51
CA GLN A 10 -4.90 4.48 -12.17
C GLN A 10 -6.00 4.97 -11.22
N HIS A 11 -6.45 4.13 -10.30
CA HIS A 11 -7.48 4.49 -9.31
C HIS A 11 -6.98 5.58 -8.36
N GLU A 12 -5.79 5.42 -7.80
CA GLU A 12 -5.16 6.37 -6.90
C GLU A 12 -4.90 7.72 -7.58
N SER A 13 -4.54 7.70 -8.87
CA SER A 13 -4.34 8.93 -9.66
C SER A 13 -5.62 9.77 -9.79
N ILE A 14 -6.79 9.13 -9.76
CA ILE A 14 -8.10 9.78 -9.86
C ILE A 14 -8.61 10.15 -8.46
N VAL A 15 -8.61 9.20 -7.53
CA VAL A 15 -9.10 9.38 -6.14
C VAL A 15 -8.18 10.30 -5.31
N ARG A 16 -6.91 10.45 -5.69
CA ARG A 16 -5.91 11.26 -4.96
C ARG A 16 -5.61 10.75 -3.54
N ARG A 17 -5.74 9.46 -3.32
CA ARG A 17 -5.34 8.77 -2.10
C ARG A 17 -4.52 7.53 -2.42
N ILE A 18 -3.46 7.29 -1.64
CA ILE A 18 -2.62 6.09 -1.75
C ILE A 18 -3.42 4.88 -1.27
N LEU A 19 -3.41 3.79 -2.05
CA LEU A 19 -4.09 2.53 -1.75
C LEU A 19 -5.60 2.70 -1.51
N VAL A 20 -6.32 2.73 -2.61
CA VAL A 20 -7.80 2.68 -2.64
C VAL A 20 -8.27 1.31 -3.16
N GLY A 21 -9.58 1.09 -3.17
CA GLY A 21 -10.16 -0.18 -3.62
C GLY A 21 -9.73 -1.35 -2.73
N GLU A 22 -9.60 -2.53 -3.31
CA GLU A 22 -9.28 -3.75 -2.58
C GLU A 22 -7.93 -3.68 -1.87
N ALA A 23 -6.91 -3.08 -2.48
CA ALA A 23 -5.60 -2.91 -1.87
C ALA A 23 -5.67 -2.06 -0.59
N GLY A 24 -6.43 -0.99 -0.63
CA GLY A 24 -6.65 -0.11 0.53
C GLY A 24 -7.41 -0.80 1.64
N ARG A 25 -8.51 -1.49 1.32
CA ARG A 25 -9.31 -2.22 2.32
C ARG A 25 -8.54 -3.35 3.00
N ARG A 26 -7.71 -4.08 2.27
CA ARG A 26 -6.82 -5.12 2.83
C ARG A 26 -5.78 -4.50 3.77
N LEU A 27 -5.18 -3.37 3.38
CA LEU A 27 -4.25 -2.64 4.25
C LEU A 27 -4.95 -2.13 5.52
N GLN A 28 -6.16 -1.57 5.39
CA GLN A 28 -6.93 -1.14 6.56
C GLN A 28 -7.23 -2.30 7.51
N GLY A 29 -7.52 -3.50 6.99
CA GLY A 29 -7.64 -4.71 7.80
C GLY A 29 -6.36 -5.08 8.54
N PHE A 30 -5.20 -4.98 7.87
CA PHE A 30 -3.89 -5.19 8.50
C PHE A 30 -3.62 -4.18 9.63
N LEU A 31 -3.88 -2.90 9.38
CA LEU A 31 -3.71 -1.84 10.37
C LEU A 31 -4.68 -2.00 11.56
N ALA A 32 -5.93 -2.38 11.30
CA ALA A 32 -6.94 -2.62 12.32
C ALA A 32 -6.52 -3.77 13.27
N LYS A 33 -5.93 -4.85 12.74
CA LYS A 33 -5.39 -5.94 13.56
C LYS A 33 -4.26 -5.50 14.50
N LEU A 34 -3.55 -4.43 14.15
CA LEU A 34 -2.54 -3.79 15.00
C LEU A 34 -3.11 -2.70 15.92
N GLY A 35 -4.43 -2.45 15.86
CA GLY A 35 -5.06 -1.36 16.62
C GLY A 35 -4.71 0.04 16.11
N ILE A 36 -4.36 0.19 14.82
CA ILE A 36 -3.95 1.46 14.19
C ILE A 36 -4.95 1.89 13.08
N PRO A 37 -6.22 2.16 13.39
CA PRO A 37 -7.18 2.59 12.38
C PRO A 37 -6.99 4.05 11.90
N ARG A 38 -6.20 4.88 12.59
CA ARG A 38 -6.02 6.31 12.29
C ARG A 38 -4.59 6.82 12.33
N SER A 39 -3.76 6.33 13.27
CA SER A 39 -2.41 6.87 13.52
C SER A 39 -1.37 6.32 12.56
N TYR A 40 -1.58 6.52 11.26
CA TYR A 40 -0.66 6.10 10.20
C TYR A 40 -0.40 7.20 9.17
N VAL A 41 0.73 7.09 8.49
CA VAL A 41 1.08 7.90 7.30
C VAL A 41 1.36 6.95 6.15
N LEU A 42 0.81 7.25 4.98
CA LEU A 42 1.05 6.52 3.74
C LEU A 42 1.94 7.36 2.82
N ILE A 43 3.02 6.78 2.32
CA ILE A 43 3.86 7.38 1.27
C ILE A 43 4.11 6.35 0.17
N ASN A 44 4.40 6.83 -1.04
CA ASN A 44 4.82 5.98 -2.14
C ASN A 44 6.31 6.12 -2.43
N THR A 45 6.94 5.03 -2.83
CA THR A 45 8.32 5.01 -3.32
C THR A 45 8.49 5.89 -4.56
N PHE A 46 7.49 5.89 -5.45
CA PHE A 46 7.42 6.75 -6.62
C PHE A 46 6.18 7.62 -6.58
N LEU A 47 6.35 8.92 -6.86
CA LEU A 47 5.26 9.90 -6.80
C LEU A 47 4.27 9.79 -7.96
N TYR A 48 4.74 9.27 -9.08
CA TYR A 48 3.97 9.17 -10.31
C TYR A 48 3.76 7.71 -10.67
N SER A 49 2.60 7.43 -11.26
CA SER A 49 2.27 6.10 -11.77
C SER A 49 3.31 5.62 -12.78
N VAL A 50 3.87 4.46 -12.54
CA VAL A 50 4.80 3.79 -13.45
C VAL A 50 4.06 2.64 -14.12
N TYR A 51 3.65 2.83 -15.38
CA TYR A 51 3.02 1.76 -16.14
C TYR A 51 4.04 0.71 -16.56
N GLY A 52 3.82 -0.53 -16.14
CA GLY A 52 4.74 -1.65 -16.36
C GLY A 52 5.80 -1.78 -15.26
N SER A 53 6.92 -2.43 -15.56
CA SER A 53 8.02 -2.58 -14.60
C SER A 53 8.81 -1.28 -14.47
N VAL A 54 9.18 -0.92 -13.23
CA VAL A 54 10.05 0.23 -12.98
C VAL A 54 11.47 -0.09 -13.47
N PRO A 55 12.02 0.65 -14.45
CA PRO A 55 13.39 0.42 -14.91
C PRO A 55 14.42 0.57 -13.78
N VAL A 56 15.47 -0.23 -13.80
CA VAL A 56 16.56 -0.16 -12.79
C VAL A 56 17.16 1.24 -12.73
N ALA A 57 17.36 1.90 -13.88
CA ALA A 57 17.85 3.28 -13.95
C ALA A 57 16.95 4.27 -13.18
N ALA A 58 15.63 4.10 -13.25
CA ALA A 58 14.70 4.94 -12.49
C ALA A 58 14.76 4.64 -10.98
N ARG A 59 14.83 3.36 -10.59
CA ARG A 59 14.95 2.96 -9.18
C ARG A 59 16.20 3.52 -8.51
N LYS A 60 17.31 3.56 -9.25
CA LYS A 60 18.62 4.02 -8.79
C LYS A 60 18.94 5.47 -9.16
N HIS A 61 17.97 6.23 -9.70
CA HIS A 61 18.21 7.62 -10.08
C HIS A 61 18.48 8.49 -8.84
N PRO A 62 19.65 9.16 -8.75
CA PRO A 62 20.05 9.89 -7.53
C PRO A 62 19.05 10.95 -7.09
N GLY A 63 18.43 11.66 -8.03
CA GLY A 63 17.41 12.69 -7.73
C GLY A 63 16.15 12.11 -7.11
N LEU A 64 15.69 10.93 -7.56
CA LEU A 64 14.55 10.24 -6.96
C LEU A 64 14.87 9.71 -5.57
N ILE A 65 16.06 9.16 -5.39
CA ILE A 65 16.55 8.70 -4.07
C ILE A 65 16.63 9.88 -3.11
N ALA A 66 17.29 10.97 -3.49
CA ALA A 66 17.42 12.16 -2.65
C ALA A 66 16.07 12.76 -2.27
N TYR A 67 15.11 12.77 -3.21
CA TYR A 67 13.77 13.27 -2.93
C TYR A 67 13.03 12.40 -1.90
N ARG A 68 13.08 11.07 -2.03
CA ARG A 68 12.50 10.15 -1.04
C ARG A 68 13.13 10.29 0.34
N HIS A 69 14.46 10.42 0.38
CA HIS A 69 15.18 10.60 1.65
C HIS A 69 14.73 11.86 2.38
N ARG A 70 14.47 12.98 1.68
CA ARG A 70 13.91 14.19 2.29
C ARG A 70 12.56 13.95 2.98
N TRP A 71 11.68 13.16 2.36
CA TRP A 71 10.39 12.81 2.95
C TRP A 71 10.57 11.95 4.20
N LEU A 72 11.40 10.91 4.13
CA LEU A 72 11.68 10.06 5.28
C LEU A 72 12.35 10.84 6.41
N ASP A 73 13.32 11.69 6.09
CA ASP A 73 13.97 12.56 7.06
C ASP A 73 12.98 13.50 7.76
N ALA A 74 12.05 14.09 7.03
CA ALA A 74 11.03 14.97 7.58
C ALA A 74 10.06 14.20 8.49
N LEU A 75 9.61 13.01 8.07
CA LEU A 75 8.69 12.17 8.84
C LEU A 75 9.33 11.73 10.17
N PHE A 76 10.57 11.24 10.14
CA PHE A 76 11.27 10.81 11.35
C PHE A 76 11.81 11.96 12.22
N THR A 77 11.78 13.19 11.72
CA THR A 77 12.06 14.39 12.56
C THR A 77 10.80 14.92 13.22
N GLY A 78 9.68 14.93 12.50
CA GLY A 78 8.45 15.59 12.94
C GLY A 78 7.42 14.67 13.59
N GLN A 79 7.59 13.34 13.50
CA GLN A 79 6.59 12.36 13.96
C GLN A 79 7.22 11.26 14.81
N GLN A 80 6.47 10.79 15.78
CA GLN A 80 6.83 9.59 16.56
C GLN A 80 6.37 8.34 15.80
N ILE A 81 7.23 7.81 14.94
CA ILE A 81 6.96 6.59 14.17
C ILE A 81 7.50 5.39 14.94
N GLU A 82 6.62 4.53 15.41
CA GLU A 82 6.98 3.34 16.19
C GLU A 82 7.20 2.10 15.33
N ALA A 83 6.59 2.07 14.14
CA ALA A 83 6.68 0.93 13.24
C ALA A 83 6.60 1.35 11.77
N VAL A 84 7.24 0.58 10.89
CA VAL A 84 7.24 0.76 9.44
C VAL A 84 6.78 -0.51 8.76
N VAL A 85 5.93 -0.35 7.75
CA VAL A 85 5.53 -1.41 6.82
C VAL A 85 5.97 -1.03 5.42
N THR A 86 6.67 -1.92 4.73
CA THR A 86 6.98 -1.76 3.31
C THR A 86 6.18 -2.76 2.49
N LEU A 87 5.45 -2.26 1.47
CA LEU A 87 4.56 -3.06 0.63
C LEU A 87 5.27 -3.50 -0.65
N GLY A 88 5.79 -4.71 -0.63
CA GLY A 88 6.52 -5.31 -1.75
C GLY A 88 7.98 -4.88 -1.85
N THR A 89 8.68 -5.47 -2.82
CA THR A 89 10.15 -5.41 -2.93
C THR A 89 10.69 -4.01 -3.20
N LEU A 90 10.00 -3.20 -4.02
CA LEU A 90 10.49 -1.85 -4.36
C LEU A 90 10.39 -0.89 -3.18
N ALA A 91 9.36 -1.03 -2.36
CA ALA A 91 9.23 -0.25 -1.13
C ALA A 91 10.29 -0.66 -0.10
N ALA A 92 10.54 -1.96 0.02
CA ALA A 92 11.60 -2.47 0.88
C ALA A 92 13.00 -2.00 0.42
N GLU A 93 13.31 -2.08 -0.88
CA GLU A 93 14.56 -1.56 -1.46
C GLU A 93 14.73 -0.05 -1.17
N ALA A 94 13.66 0.72 -1.32
CA ALA A 94 13.71 2.16 -1.05
C ALA A 94 13.95 2.49 0.44
N TRP A 95 13.37 1.69 1.33
CA TRP A 95 13.61 1.77 2.76
C TRP A 95 15.07 1.46 3.11
N GLU A 96 15.63 0.37 2.60
CA GLU A 96 17.02 -0.03 2.84
C GLU A 96 18.03 1.01 2.35
N LEU A 97 17.76 1.65 1.20
CA LEU A 97 18.58 2.75 0.71
C LEU A 97 18.60 3.95 1.68
N TRP A 98 17.47 4.26 2.30
CA TRP A 98 17.40 5.31 3.31
C TRP A 98 18.05 4.86 4.63
N LYS A 99 17.85 3.62 5.06
CA LYS A 99 18.48 3.05 6.26
C LYS A 99 20.01 3.09 6.19
N ALA A 100 20.58 3.07 5.01
CA ALA A 100 22.04 3.21 4.81
C ALA A 100 22.55 4.65 5.00
N THR A 101 21.68 5.67 5.12
CA THR A 101 22.08 7.05 5.42
C THR A 101 22.41 7.23 6.91
N PRO A 102 23.18 8.27 7.29
CA PRO A 102 23.47 8.54 8.72
C PRO A 102 22.18 8.61 9.57
N LYS A 103 21.18 9.38 9.14
CA LYS A 103 19.90 9.49 9.85
C LYS A 103 19.13 8.16 9.90
N GLY A 104 19.15 7.41 8.80
CA GLY A 104 18.56 6.08 8.76
C GLY A 104 19.22 5.14 9.77
N GLN A 105 20.55 5.14 9.88
CA GLN A 105 21.29 4.31 10.83
C GLN A 105 20.97 4.65 12.30
N GLU A 106 20.81 5.91 12.61
CA GLU A 106 20.42 6.38 13.95
C GLU A 106 18.96 6.08 14.29
N THR A 107 18.11 5.86 13.30
CA THR A 107 16.68 5.59 13.48
C THR A 107 16.44 4.15 13.91
N ILE A 108 15.97 3.94 15.14
CA ILE A 108 15.61 2.62 15.68
C ILE A 108 14.10 2.46 15.60
N VAL A 109 13.63 1.57 14.71
CA VAL A 109 12.21 1.30 14.49
C VAL A 109 12.02 -0.13 13.98
N SER A 110 10.92 -0.77 14.39
CA SER A 110 10.55 -2.09 13.85
C SER A 110 10.01 -1.98 12.43
N VAL A 111 10.48 -2.86 11.55
CA VAL A 111 10.14 -2.83 10.11
C VAL A 111 9.63 -4.19 9.65
N ALA A 112 8.46 -4.23 9.06
CA ALA A 112 7.90 -5.42 8.44
C ALA A 112 7.81 -5.24 6.91
N PRO A 113 8.66 -5.93 6.13
CA PRO A 113 8.45 -6.07 4.69
C PRO A 113 7.35 -7.08 4.46
N ILE A 114 6.21 -6.63 3.92
CA ILE A 114 5.09 -7.50 3.61
C ILE A 114 4.79 -7.49 2.11
N THR A 115 4.17 -8.58 1.65
CA THR A 115 3.72 -8.74 0.27
C THR A 115 2.72 -7.64 -0.10
N HIS A 116 2.88 -7.03 -1.29
CA HIS A 116 1.93 -6.01 -1.74
C HIS A 116 0.49 -6.56 -1.79
N PRO A 117 -0.53 -5.81 -1.34
CA PRO A 117 -1.91 -6.29 -1.20
C PRO A 117 -2.55 -6.90 -2.45
N THR A 118 -2.16 -6.47 -3.65
CA THR A 118 -2.67 -6.99 -4.93
C THR A 118 -1.66 -7.82 -5.72
N GLN A 119 -0.55 -8.21 -5.09
CA GLN A 119 0.43 -9.11 -5.73
C GLN A 119 -0.17 -10.47 -6.12
N PRO A 120 -1.07 -11.10 -5.34
CA PRO A 120 -1.69 -12.37 -5.73
C PRO A 120 -2.42 -12.28 -7.07
N GLU A 121 -3.21 -11.24 -7.30
CA GLU A 121 -3.95 -11.04 -8.54
C GLU A 121 -3.01 -10.82 -9.73
N SER A 122 -1.97 -10.01 -9.55
CA SER A 122 -1.00 -9.73 -10.62
C SER A 122 -0.15 -10.95 -10.98
N SER A 123 0.20 -11.78 -10.01
CA SER A 123 1.03 -12.97 -10.22
C SER A 123 0.27 -14.17 -10.77
N SER A 124 -1.02 -14.32 -10.42
CA SER A 124 -1.86 -15.44 -10.84
C SER A 124 -2.32 -15.36 -12.28
N LYS A 125 -2.34 -14.15 -12.88
CA LYS A 125 -2.79 -13.90 -14.26
C LYS A 125 -4.14 -14.53 -14.58
N GLY A 126 -5.07 -14.54 -13.63
CA GLY A 126 -6.42 -15.12 -13.76
C GLY A 126 -6.54 -16.60 -13.44
N ASP A 127 -5.47 -17.30 -13.15
CA ASP A 127 -5.49 -18.69 -12.70
C ASP A 127 -5.97 -18.77 -11.24
N LYS A 128 -7.13 -19.37 -11.00
CA LYS A 128 -7.76 -19.44 -9.68
C LYS A 128 -6.95 -20.25 -8.66
N THR A 129 -6.29 -21.32 -9.08
CA THR A 129 -5.48 -22.17 -8.19
C THR A 129 -4.23 -21.41 -7.74
N LYS A 130 -3.54 -20.73 -8.68
CA LYS A 130 -2.41 -19.89 -8.37
C LYS A 130 -2.81 -18.69 -7.50
N LEU A 131 -3.97 -18.11 -7.74
CA LEU A 131 -4.51 -17.02 -6.93
C LEU A 131 -4.70 -17.45 -5.47
N ALA A 132 -5.37 -18.59 -5.25
CA ALA A 132 -5.59 -19.11 -3.90
C ALA A 132 -4.26 -19.39 -3.16
N ALA A 133 -3.31 -20.03 -3.82
CA ALA A 133 -1.98 -20.29 -3.26
C ALA A 133 -1.21 -18.99 -2.95
N ALA A 134 -1.29 -17.99 -3.83
CA ALA A 134 -0.64 -16.70 -3.64
C ALA A 134 -1.29 -15.90 -2.49
N ILE A 135 -2.61 -15.94 -2.34
CA ILE A 135 -3.31 -15.32 -1.19
C ILE A 135 -2.86 -15.98 0.12
N LYS A 136 -2.86 -17.30 0.20
CA LYS A 136 -2.39 -18.03 1.39
C LYS A 136 -0.95 -17.65 1.75
N ALA A 137 -0.05 -17.61 0.77
CA ALA A 137 1.35 -17.22 0.98
C ALA A 137 1.46 -15.76 1.46
N MET A 138 0.68 -14.84 0.89
CA MET A 138 0.64 -13.44 1.32
C MET A 138 0.14 -13.31 2.75
N LEU A 139 -0.94 -13.98 3.14
CA LEU A 139 -1.50 -13.91 4.50
C LEU A 139 -0.53 -14.49 5.53
N HIS A 140 0.19 -15.57 5.17
CA HIS A 140 1.25 -16.10 6.01
C HIS A 140 2.38 -15.07 6.23
N ASN A 141 2.85 -14.42 5.16
CA ASN A 141 3.84 -13.34 5.25
C ASN A 141 3.32 -12.16 6.09
N TRP A 142 2.06 -11.77 5.93
CA TRP A 142 1.42 -10.70 6.70
C TRP A 142 1.33 -11.04 8.19
N ASN A 143 1.05 -12.29 8.53
CA ASN A 143 1.04 -12.77 9.92
C ASN A 143 2.42 -12.58 10.57
N GLY A 144 3.50 -12.87 9.86
CA GLY A 144 4.86 -12.57 10.32
C GLY A 144 5.06 -11.08 10.59
N GLY A 145 4.55 -10.22 9.70
CA GLY A 145 4.55 -8.77 9.89
C GLY A 145 3.77 -8.32 11.13
N LEU A 146 2.56 -8.86 11.33
CA LEU A 146 1.74 -8.57 12.52
C LEU A 146 2.45 -8.97 13.82
N GLN A 147 3.02 -10.18 13.87
CA GLN A 147 3.74 -10.68 15.04
C GLN A 147 4.98 -9.86 15.36
N LEU A 148 5.69 -9.37 14.34
CA LEU A 148 6.86 -8.51 14.50
C LEU A 148 6.49 -7.12 15.02
N LEU A 149 5.41 -6.53 14.48
CA LEU A 149 5.07 -5.12 14.73
C LEU A 149 4.23 -4.92 16.01
N ALA A 150 3.33 -5.86 16.34
CA ALA A 150 2.43 -5.70 17.48
C ALA A 150 3.16 -5.37 18.81
N PRO A 151 4.26 -6.07 19.19
CA PRO A 151 4.98 -5.75 20.42
C PRO A 151 5.78 -4.44 20.35
N ALA A 152 6.00 -3.87 19.17
CA ALA A 152 6.73 -2.62 18.98
C ALA A 152 5.85 -1.37 19.11
N LEU A 153 4.53 -1.54 19.01
CA LEU A 153 3.57 -0.46 19.12
C LEU A 153 3.25 -0.15 20.58
N ARG A 154 3.68 1.01 21.05
CA ARG A 154 3.44 1.47 22.43
C ARG A 154 2.19 2.33 22.56
N HIS A 155 1.78 2.97 21.46
CA HIS A 155 0.66 3.91 21.42
C HIS A 155 -0.31 3.57 20.28
N PRO A 156 -0.94 2.37 20.29
CA PRO A 156 -1.98 2.06 19.33
C PRO A 156 -3.22 2.94 19.58
N ASP A 157 -3.99 3.23 18.52
CA ASP A 157 -5.25 3.96 18.66
C ASP A 157 -6.28 3.18 19.47
N GLN A 158 -6.19 1.85 19.42
CA GLN A 158 -7.06 0.91 20.12
C GLN A 158 -6.24 -0.27 20.65
N VAL A 159 -6.45 -0.64 21.88
CA VAL A 159 -5.87 -1.87 22.44
C VAL A 159 -6.71 -3.05 21.97
N THR A 160 -6.13 -3.90 21.13
CA THR A 160 -6.80 -5.09 20.59
C THR A 160 -5.97 -6.35 20.83
N ALA A 161 -6.63 -7.49 21.00
CA ALA A 161 -5.93 -8.76 20.94
C ALA A 161 -5.47 -9.02 19.51
N LEU A 162 -4.21 -9.44 19.34
CA LEU A 162 -3.68 -9.75 18.01
C LEU A 162 -4.35 -11.01 17.46
N VAL A 163 -5.15 -10.84 16.39
CA VAL A 163 -5.78 -11.92 15.64
C VAL A 163 -5.10 -12.06 14.29
N LEU A 164 -4.50 -13.22 14.04
CA LEU A 164 -3.82 -13.50 12.78
C LEU A 164 -4.82 -13.84 11.66
N TYR A 165 -4.38 -13.70 10.42
CA TYR A 165 -5.13 -14.15 9.26
C TYR A 165 -5.15 -15.68 9.17
N GLY A 166 -6.24 -16.24 8.65
CA GLY A 166 -6.31 -17.62 8.21
C GLY A 166 -5.62 -17.88 6.88
N GLU A 167 -6.02 -18.95 6.19
CA GLU A 167 -5.51 -19.28 4.85
C GLU A 167 -6.17 -18.45 3.73
N THR A 168 -7.32 -17.85 4.02
CA THR A 168 -8.09 -16.99 3.11
C THR A 168 -8.57 -15.76 3.88
N PHE A 169 -8.90 -14.69 3.16
CA PHE A 169 -9.54 -13.53 3.75
C PHE A 169 -10.93 -13.91 4.30
N GLN A 170 -11.20 -13.50 5.53
CA GLN A 170 -12.48 -13.61 6.21
C GLN A 170 -13.23 -12.28 6.21
N ASP A 171 -14.49 -12.29 6.61
CA ASP A 171 -15.23 -11.08 6.91
C ASP A 171 -14.51 -10.31 8.04
N GLY A 172 -14.33 -9.02 7.85
CA GLY A 172 -13.56 -8.18 8.77
C GLY A 172 -12.06 -8.07 8.48
N ASP A 173 -11.50 -8.93 7.61
CA ASP A 173 -10.11 -8.77 7.14
C ASP A 173 -9.96 -7.65 6.10
N ARG A 174 -11.08 -7.17 5.56
CA ARG A 174 -11.20 -6.03 4.66
C ARG A 174 -11.98 -4.93 5.35
N VAL A 175 -11.28 -3.90 5.77
CA VAL A 175 -11.88 -2.77 6.49
C VAL A 175 -12.07 -1.60 5.52
N PRO A 176 -13.21 -0.89 5.56
CA PRO A 176 -13.41 0.31 4.75
C PRO A 176 -12.31 1.34 4.99
N ILE A 177 -11.98 2.09 3.94
CA ILE A 177 -11.07 3.23 4.07
C ILE A 177 -11.75 4.29 4.93
N PRO A 178 -11.07 4.87 5.94
CA PRO A 178 -11.66 5.92 6.76
C PRO A 178 -12.14 7.10 5.90
N GLU A 179 -13.35 7.55 6.13
CA GLU A 179 -13.96 8.65 5.35
C GLU A 179 -13.11 9.93 5.39
N GLY A 180 -12.51 10.23 6.53
CA GLY A 180 -11.59 11.37 6.68
C GLY A 180 -10.31 11.31 5.83
N ASP A 181 -9.96 10.13 5.31
CA ASP A 181 -8.81 9.94 4.42
C ASP A 181 -9.16 10.16 2.94
N LEU A 182 -10.44 10.31 2.63
CA LEU A 182 -10.94 10.41 1.27
C LEU A 182 -11.26 11.86 0.91
N PRO A 183 -11.11 12.27 -0.35
CA PRO A 183 -11.59 13.55 -0.81
C PRO A 183 -13.10 13.71 -0.59
N ALA A 184 -13.52 14.90 -0.19
CA ALA A 184 -14.94 15.18 0.02
C ALA A 184 -15.75 14.94 -1.27
N GLY A 185 -16.93 14.34 -1.13
CA GLY A 185 -17.85 14.07 -2.24
C GLY A 185 -17.43 12.93 -3.17
N LEU A 186 -16.44 12.12 -2.78
CA LEU A 186 -16.04 10.94 -3.54
C LEU A 186 -17.14 9.86 -3.46
N PRO A 187 -17.66 9.36 -4.59
CA PRO A 187 -18.65 8.28 -4.58
C PRO A 187 -18.07 6.98 -4.00
N ALA A 188 -18.87 6.24 -3.22
CA ALA A 188 -18.45 5.00 -2.56
C ALA A 188 -17.81 3.99 -3.54
N TRP A 189 -18.37 3.81 -4.76
CA TRP A 189 -17.85 2.88 -5.75
C TRP A 189 -16.42 3.20 -6.22
N MET A 190 -15.96 4.45 -6.08
CA MET A 190 -14.58 4.82 -6.46
C MET A 190 -13.52 4.37 -5.44
N HIS A 191 -13.91 4.08 -4.21
CA HIS A 191 -12.95 3.64 -3.19
C HIS A 191 -13.24 2.23 -2.65
N GLU A 192 -14.44 1.69 -2.86
CA GLU A 192 -14.83 0.35 -2.41
C GLU A 192 -14.65 -0.72 -3.48
N GLN A 193 -14.72 -0.35 -4.75
CA GLN A 193 -14.65 -1.28 -5.87
C GLN A 193 -13.32 -1.15 -6.63
N ASP A 194 -12.93 -2.24 -7.30
CA ASP A 194 -11.81 -2.26 -8.22
C ASP A 194 -12.31 -2.36 -9.68
N GLY A 195 -11.42 -2.05 -10.61
CA GLY A 195 -11.66 -2.28 -12.03
C GLY A 195 -12.47 -1.22 -12.77
N TRP A 196 -12.99 -0.20 -12.08
CA TRP A 196 -13.72 0.89 -12.71
C TRP A 196 -12.84 1.85 -13.52
N ALA A 197 -11.53 1.91 -13.24
CA ALA A 197 -10.56 2.64 -14.05
C ALA A 197 -9.62 1.64 -14.74
N ARG A 198 -9.50 1.73 -16.04
CA ARG A 198 -8.61 0.87 -16.83
C ARG A 198 -7.79 1.68 -17.82
N ARG A 199 -6.50 1.35 -17.90
CA ARG A 199 -5.64 1.90 -18.96
C ARG A 199 -5.96 1.21 -20.27
N VAL A 200 -6.21 2.00 -21.33
CA VAL A 200 -6.62 1.49 -22.64
C VAL A 200 -5.65 1.96 -23.73
N GLY A 201 -5.41 1.10 -24.72
CA GLY A 201 -4.55 1.41 -25.85
C GLY A 201 -3.91 0.18 -26.47
N THR A 202 -3.46 0.29 -27.71
CA THR A 202 -2.83 -0.78 -28.47
C THR A 202 -1.36 -1.00 -28.09
N ASP A 203 -0.77 -0.02 -27.41
CA ASP A 203 0.64 -0.03 -27.01
C ASP A 203 0.83 0.69 -25.67
N ALA A 204 2.01 0.55 -25.08
CA ALA A 204 2.34 1.12 -23.76
C ALA A 204 2.24 2.65 -23.71
N HIS A 205 2.52 3.35 -24.82
CA HIS A 205 2.41 4.81 -24.87
C HIS A 205 0.94 5.24 -24.79
N LYS A 206 0.07 4.64 -25.58
CA LYS A 206 -1.37 4.91 -25.53
C LYS A 206 -1.97 4.54 -24.19
N GLN A 207 -1.59 3.39 -23.61
CA GLN A 207 -2.05 2.98 -22.29
C GLN A 207 -1.59 3.90 -21.17
N ARG A 208 -0.45 4.59 -21.31
CA ARG A 208 -0.03 5.63 -20.34
C ARG A 208 -0.92 6.88 -20.42
N ALA A 209 -1.35 7.23 -21.62
CA ALA A 209 -2.08 8.47 -21.90
C ALA A 209 -3.59 8.35 -21.67
N ASN A 210 -4.16 7.16 -21.77
CA ASN A 210 -5.61 6.96 -21.79
C ASN A 210 -6.08 6.08 -20.62
N ILE A 211 -7.06 6.61 -19.90
CA ILE A 211 -7.80 5.88 -18.85
C ILE A 211 -9.29 5.93 -19.20
N THR A 212 -9.93 4.77 -19.24
CA THR A 212 -11.38 4.64 -19.32
C THR A 212 -11.95 4.44 -17.93
N ILE A 213 -12.99 5.20 -17.60
CA ILE A 213 -13.75 5.07 -16.34
C ILE A 213 -15.07 4.40 -16.68
N THR A 214 -15.37 3.29 -16.03
CA THR A 214 -16.67 2.62 -16.11
C THR A 214 -17.48 3.02 -14.90
N VAL A 215 -18.57 3.73 -15.12
CA VAL A 215 -19.51 4.10 -14.06
C VAL A 215 -20.45 2.90 -13.82
N PRO A 216 -20.65 2.47 -12.57
CA PRO A 216 -21.58 1.40 -12.26
C PRO A 216 -23.01 1.72 -12.73
N GLU A 217 -23.76 0.67 -13.09
CA GLU A 217 -25.16 0.82 -13.50
C GLU A 217 -25.99 1.44 -12.35
N GLY A 218 -26.89 2.35 -12.70
CA GLY A 218 -27.76 3.04 -11.74
C GLY A 218 -27.13 4.21 -10.99
N VAL A 219 -25.87 4.56 -11.24
CA VAL A 219 -25.19 5.72 -10.62
C VAL A 219 -25.48 7.03 -11.37
N LEU A 220 -25.63 6.94 -12.67
CA LEU A 220 -26.06 8.07 -13.52
C LEU A 220 -27.55 7.93 -13.85
N PRO A 221 -28.29 9.04 -13.91
CA PRO A 221 -29.71 9.03 -14.30
C PRO A 221 -29.90 8.57 -15.75
#